data_44e62ea9a020505ca9d4bcb4a04f7eab
#
_entry.id   44e62ea9a020505ca9d4bcb4a04f7eab
#
_cell.length_a   1.000
_cell.length_b   1.000
_cell.length_c   1.000
_cell.angle_alpha   90.00
_cell.angle_beta   90.00
_cell.angle_gamma   90.00
#
_symmetry.space_group_name_H-M   'P 1'
#
loop_
_entity.id
_entity.type
_entity.pdbx_description
1 polymer ?
#
loop_
_entity_poly.entity_id
_entity_poly.type
_entity_poly.pdbx_seq_one_letter_code
_entity_poly.pdbx_strand_id
1 'polypeptide(L)'
;REKSGKHSSERLAPVVEYMHQNYAYEITLAELAALLPMSEGQFCRVFKQVMKLSPMQYLMRYRILQSCRMLQDTDKKVGEIANLSGFNNISYFNKVFLNTIGCTPKEYRANSMY
;
A
#
# COMPACT_ATOMS: atom_id res chain seq x y z
N ARG A 1 -5.23 -10.04 -26.68
CA ARG A 1 -4.03 -9.93 -26.37
C ARG A 1 -3.79 -8.81 -25.48
N GLU A 2 -3.42 -7.70 -25.91
CA GLU A 2 -3.26 -6.66 -25.05
C GLU A 2 -4.52 -6.29 -24.40
N LYS A 3 -5.61 -6.60 -24.99
CA LYS A 3 -6.87 -6.39 -24.43
C LYS A 3 -7.11 -7.14 -23.18
N SER A 4 -6.63 -8.35 -23.11
CA SER A 4 -6.78 -9.20 -21.95
C SER A 4 -6.10 -8.57 -20.75
N GLY A 5 -4.90 -8.07 -20.90
CA GLY A 5 -4.18 -7.45 -19.83
C GLY A 5 -4.86 -6.17 -19.38
N LYS A 6 -5.34 -5.40 -20.32
CA LYS A 6 -6.02 -4.19 -20.03
C LYS A 6 -7.35 -4.44 -19.33
N HIS A 7 -8.08 -5.46 -19.76
CA HIS A 7 -9.31 -5.86 -19.11
C HIS A 7 -9.06 -6.25 -17.66
N SER A 8 -8.03 -7.02 -17.39
CA SER A 8 -7.73 -7.45 -16.03
C SER A 8 -7.37 -6.26 -15.16
N SER A 9 -6.62 -5.32 -15.73
CA SER A 9 -6.25 -4.12 -15.01
C SER A 9 -7.48 -3.29 -14.68
N GLU A 10 -8.38 -3.15 -15.62
CA GLU A 10 -9.63 -2.41 -15.41
C GLU A 10 -10.51 -3.09 -14.38
N ARG A 11 -10.53 -4.40 -14.36
CA ARG A 11 -11.32 -5.13 -13.38
C ARG A 11 -10.84 -4.89 -11.96
N LEU A 12 -9.55 -4.61 -11.80
CA LEU A 12 -8.98 -4.36 -10.48
C LEU A 12 -9.14 -2.92 -10.02
N ALA A 13 -9.60 -2.03 -10.89
CA ALA A 13 -9.73 -0.62 -10.54
C ALA A 13 -10.54 -0.37 -9.27
N PRO A 14 -11.69 -1.03 -9.05
CA PRO A 14 -12.44 -0.79 -7.81
C PRO A 14 -11.64 -1.14 -6.57
N VAL A 15 -10.82 -2.18 -6.63
CA VAL A 15 -10.01 -2.60 -5.50
C VAL A 15 -8.90 -1.59 -5.24
N VAL A 16 -8.22 -1.17 -6.30
CA VAL A 16 -7.12 -0.21 -6.16
C VAL A 16 -7.64 1.11 -5.62
N GLU A 17 -8.75 1.56 -6.12
CA GLU A 17 -9.40 2.77 -5.63
C GLU A 17 -9.77 2.66 -4.16
N TYR A 18 -10.34 1.54 -3.78
CA TYR A 18 -10.73 1.33 -2.39
C TYR A 18 -9.51 1.38 -1.47
N MET A 19 -8.40 0.76 -1.90
CA MET A 19 -7.17 0.79 -1.12
C MET A 19 -6.66 2.21 -0.98
N HIS A 20 -6.66 2.98 -2.06
CA HIS A 20 -6.15 4.35 -2.03
C HIS A 20 -6.99 5.27 -1.16
N GLN A 21 -8.28 5.02 -1.10
CA GLN A 21 -9.18 5.85 -0.29
C GLN A 21 -9.21 5.45 1.16
N ASN A 22 -8.85 4.21 1.47
CA ASN A 22 -9.00 3.68 2.83
C ASN A 22 -7.71 3.13 3.43
N TYR A 23 -6.55 3.45 2.86
CA TYR A 23 -5.29 2.86 3.31
C TYR A 23 -4.97 3.14 4.78
N ALA A 24 -5.48 4.22 5.32
CA ALA A 24 -5.22 4.60 6.71
C ALA A 24 -5.98 3.71 7.70
N TYR A 25 -6.94 2.93 7.22
CA TYR A 25 -7.77 2.09 8.06
C TYR A 25 -7.45 0.63 7.84
N GLU A 26 -7.96 -0.22 8.70
CA GLU A 26 -7.74 -1.65 8.57
C GLU A 26 -8.48 -2.17 7.35
N ILE A 27 -7.80 -2.92 6.51
CA ILE A 27 -8.39 -3.51 5.30
C ILE A 27 -8.04 -4.99 5.29
N THR A 28 -9.04 -5.84 5.10
CA THR A 28 -8.82 -7.29 5.04
C THR A 28 -8.87 -7.76 3.58
N LEU A 29 -8.23 -8.89 3.33
CA LEU A 29 -8.26 -9.49 2.02
C LEU A 29 -9.69 -9.82 1.59
N ALA A 30 -10.51 -10.28 2.53
CA ALA A 30 -11.91 -10.61 2.25
C ALA A 30 -12.68 -9.39 1.77
N GLU A 31 -12.44 -8.23 2.40
CA GLU A 31 -13.10 -6.99 1.99
C GLU A 31 -12.75 -6.66 0.55
N LEU A 32 -11.48 -6.79 0.19
CA LEU A 32 -11.04 -6.46 -1.16
C LEU A 32 -11.63 -7.41 -2.19
N ALA A 33 -11.60 -8.70 -1.90
CA ALA A 33 -12.13 -9.70 -2.82
C ALA A 33 -13.63 -9.51 -3.03
N ALA A 34 -14.33 -9.07 -2.00
CA ALA A 34 -15.77 -8.87 -2.08
C ALA A 34 -16.18 -7.75 -3.05
N LEU A 35 -15.23 -6.93 -3.44
CA LEU A 35 -15.52 -5.85 -4.38
C LEU A 35 -15.63 -6.35 -5.81
N LEU A 36 -15.25 -7.60 -6.07
CA LEU A 36 -15.26 -8.17 -7.41
C LEU A 36 -16.04 -9.47 -7.42
N PRO A 37 -16.62 -9.84 -8.56
CA PRO A 37 -17.36 -11.10 -8.64
C PRO A 37 -16.43 -12.29 -8.85
N MET A 38 -15.58 -12.55 -7.87
CA MET A 38 -14.68 -13.71 -7.93
C MET A 38 -14.32 -14.12 -6.51
N SER A 39 -13.84 -15.35 -6.38
CA SER A 39 -13.46 -15.88 -5.09
C SER A 39 -12.18 -15.19 -4.61
N GLU A 40 -11.91 -15.34 -3.33
CA GLU A 40 -10.70 -14.77 -2.74
C GLU A 40 -9.44 -15.32 -3.41
N GLY A 41 -9.41 -16.63 -3.65
CA GLY A 41 -8.27 -17.25 -4.31
C GLY A 41 -8.08 -16.78 -5.74
N GLN A 42 -9.17 -16.63 -6.46
CA GLN A 42 -9.12 -16.13 -7.82
C GLN A 42 -8.66 -14.70 -7.85
N PHE A 43 -9.17 -13.89 -6.93
CA PHE A 43 -8.77 -12.50 -6.79
C PHE A 43 -7.27 -12.38 -6.55
N CYS A 44 -6.74 -13.15 -5.64
CA CYS A 44 -5.30 -13.11 -5.33
C CYS A 44 -4.46 -13.44 -6.55
N ARG A 45 -4.87 -14.46 -7.30
CA ARG A 45 -4.13 -14.87 -8.50
C ARG A 45 -4.14 -13.78 -9.54
N VAL A 46 -5.33 -13.23 -9.82
CA VAL A 46 -5.48 -12.19 -10.84
C VAL A 46 -4.69 -10.94 -10.45
N PHE A 47 -4.81 -10.54 -9.19
CA PHE A 47 -4.13 -9.35 -8.72
C PHE A 47 -2.62 -9.48 -8.88
N LYS A 48 -2.06 -10.60 -8.42
CA LYS A 48 -0.63 -10.80 -8.51
C LYS A 48 -0.16 -10.88 -9.95
N GLN A 49 -0.94 -11.49 -10.79
CA GLN A 49 -0.60 -11.62 -12.20
C GLN A 49 -0.53 -10.24 -12.88
N VAL A 50 -1.47 -9.36 -12.58
CA VAL A 50 -1.56 -8.04 -13.21
C VAL A 50 -0.61 -7.05 -12.54
N MET A 51 -0.62 -7.01 -11.22
CA MET A 51 0.09 -5.97 -10.46
C MET A 51 1.50 -6.38 -10.05
N LYS A 52 1.84 -7.65 -10.17
CA LYS A 52 3.15 -8.22 -9.83
C LYS A 52 3.44 -8.23 -8.33
N LEU A 53 2.45 -7.92 -7.52
CA LEU A 53 2.50 -7.97 -6.07
C LEU A 53 1.19 -8.56 -5.59
N SER A 54 1.20 -9.21 -4.43
CA SER A 54 -0.06 -9.65 -3.85
C SER A 54 -0.85 -8.42 -3.40
N PRO A 55 -2.16 -8.57 -3.20
CA PRO A 55 -2.97 -7.42 -2.76
C PRO A 55 -2.45 -6.76 -1.50
N MET A 56 -2.07 -7.56 -0.50
CA MET A 56 -1.61 -6.99 0.76
C MET A 56 -0.20 -6.39 0.63
N GLN A 57 0.65 -6.96 -0.23
CA GLN A 57 1.95 -6.37 -0.51
C GLN A 57 1.79 -5.01 -1.18
N TYR A 58 0.84 -4.92 -2.11
CA TYR A 58 0.55 -3.65 -2.77
C TYR A 58 0.08 -2.60 -1.76
N LEU A 59 -0.85 -3.00 -0.89
CA LEU A 59 -1.38 -2.08 0.11
C LEU A 59 -0.27 -1.58 1.03
N MET A 60 0.59 -2.51 1.47
CA MET A 60 1.67 -2.15 2.37
C MET A 60 2.63 -1.17 1.71
N ARG A 61 2.96 -1.42 0.45
CA ARG A 61 3.82 -0.52 -0.30
C ARG A 61 3.18 0.86 -0.47
N TYR A 62 1.89 0.88 -0.75
CA TYR A 62 1.17 2.15 -0.88
C TYR A 62 1.20 2.95 0.42
N ARG A 63 1.00 2.26 1.55
CA ARG A 63 1.07 2.91 2.85
C ARG A 63 2.43 3.54 3.10
N ILE A 64 3.49 2.83 2.74
CA ILE A 64 4.85 3.34 2.90
C ILE A 64 5.06 4.56 2.01
N LEU A 65 4.59 4.53 0.77
CA LEU A 65 4.74 5.67 -0.12
C LEU A 65 4.00 6.90 0.41
N GLN A 66 2.84 6.69 1.01
CA GLN A 66 2.11 7.82 1.61
C GLN A 66 2.86 8.35 2.84
N SER A 67 3.49 7.48 3.61
CA SER A 67 4.29 7.93 4.74
C SER A 67 5.48 8.78 4.28
N CYS A 68 6.07 8.45 3.13
CA CYS A 68 7.16 9.23 2.58
C CYS A 68 6.72 10.67 2.31
N ARG A 69 5.52 10.82 1.77
CA ARG A 69 4.99 12.16 1.50
C ARG A 69 4.81 12.95 2.79
N MET A 70 4.31 12.31 3.83
CA MET A 70 4.14 12.97 5.13
C MET A 70 5.48 13.35 5.75
N LEU A 71 6.48 12.49 5.57
CA LEU A 71 7.83 12.80 6.08
C LEU A 71 8.41 14.04 5.40
N GLN A 72 8.13 14.20 4.12
CA GLN A 72 8.63 15.34 3.36
C GLN A 72 7.82 16.59 3.59
N ASP A 73 6.51 16.46 3.68
CA ASP A 73 5.60 17.62 3.64
C ASP A 73 5.16 18.11 5.01
N THR A 74 5.46 17.38 6.09
CA THR A 74 5.02 17.79 7.43
C THR A 74 6.15 17.64 8.44
N ASP A 75 5.93 18.20 9.61
CA ASP A 75 6.86 18.06 10.73
C ASP A 75 6.37 17.03 11.74
N LYS A 76 5.38 16.24 11.37
CA LYS A 76 4.80 15.24 12.27
C LYS A 76 5.85 14.22 12.69
N LYS A 77 5.70 13.71 13.89
CA LYS A 77 6.60 12.70 14.41
C LYS A 77 6.43 11.39 13.66
N VAL A 78 7.50 10.62 13.59
CA VAL A 78 7.49 9.34 12.87
C VAL A 78 6.38 8.42 13.37
N GLY A 79 6.17 8.36 14.69
CA GLY A 79 5.11 7.53 15.25
C GLY A 79 3.73 7.96 14.80
N GLU A 80 3.52 9.25 14.70
CA GLU A 80 2.26 9.80 14.23
C GLU A 80 2.05 9.47 12.76
N ILE A 81 3.11 9.62 11.97
CA ILE A 81 3.06 9.31 10.54
C ILE A 81 2.75 7.82 10.33
N ALA A 82 3.38 6.94 11.12
CA ALA A 82 3.11 5.52 11.04
C ALA A 82 1.62 5.25 11.23
N ASN A 83 1.04 5.85 12.25
CA ASN A 83 -0.37 5.67 12.55
C ASN A 83 -1.27 6.21 11.44
N LEU A 84 -0.98 7.40 10.94
CA LEU A 84 -1.77 8.01 9.87
C LEU A 84 -1.65 7.24 8.57
N SER A 85 -0.59 6.49 8.40
CA SER A 85 -0.38 5.69 7.18
C SER A 85 -0.97 4.29 7.28
N GLY A 86 -1.65 3.99 8.39
CA GLY A 86 -2.30 2.70 8.52
C GLY A 86 -1.53 1.66 9.30
N PHE A 87 -0.42 2.05 9.95
CA PHE A 87 0.34 1.14 10.79
C PHE A 87 0.01 1.41 12.24
N ASN A 88 -0.36 0.38 12.97
CA ASN A 88 -0.67 0.54 14.40
C ASN A 88 0.50 0.09 15.28
N ASN A 89 1.65 -0.19 14.69
CA ASN A 89 2.84 -0.60 15.42
C ASN A 89 4.05 0.06 14.78
N ILE A 90 4.70 0.95 15.53
CA ILE A 90 5.80 1.73 14.98
C ILE A 90 7.01 0.86 14.65
N SER A 91 7.26 -0.19 15.43
CA SER A 91 8.39 -1.08 15.15
C SER A 91 8.19 -1.79 13.83
N TYR A 92 6.99 -2.25 13.58
CA TYR A 92 6.67 -2.90 12.31
C TYR A 92 6.77 -1.91 11.16
N PHE A 93 6.27 -0.68 11.37
CA PHE A 93 6.36 0.38 10.38
C PHE A 93 7.82 0.62 10.00
N ASN A 94 8.70 0.77 10.99
CA ASN A 94 10.11 1.03 10.74
C ASN A 94 10.74 -0.10 9.93
N LYS A 95 10.38 -1.34 10.25
CA LYS A 95 10.91 -2.50 9.55
C LYS A 95 10.47 -2.51 8.09
N VAL A 96 9.19 -2.31 7.85
CA VAL A 96 8.65 -2.32 6.50
C VAL A 96 9.21 -1.14 5.69
N PHE A 97 9.32 0.03 6.34
CA PHE A 97 9.85 1.21 5.68
C PHE A 97 11.29 0.96 5.23
N LEU A 98 12.12 0.44 6.12
CA LEU A 98 13.51 0.16 5.80
C LEU A 98 13.62 -0.84 4.65
N ASN A 99 12.81 -1.90 4.69
CA ASN A 99 12.83 -2.91 3.65
C ASN A 99 12.35 -2.37 2.29
N THR A 100 11.42 -1.44 2.31
CA THR A 100 10.81 -0.93 1.08
C THR A 100 11.64 0.20 0.48
N ILE A 101 12.10 1.11 1.32
CA ILE A 101 12.74 2.35 0.87
C ILE A 101 14.27 2.26 0.90
N GLY A 102 14.81 1.45 1.82
CA GLY A 102 16.27 1.29 1.92
C GLY A 102 16.92 2.13 2.98
N CYS A 103 16.17 2.95 3.68
CA CYS A 103 16.70 3.71 4.81
C CYS A 103 15.59 3.90 5.83
N THR A 104 15.94 4.41 7.01
CA THR A 104 14.93 4.61 8.06
C THR A 104 14.08 5.85 7.75
N PRO A 105 12.89 5.95 8.34
CA PRO A 105 12.07 7.15 8.15
C PRO A 105 12.80 8.43 8.54
N LYS A 106 13.57 8.38 9.60
CA LYS A 106 14.33 9.53 10.06
C LYS A 106 15.39 9.93 9.04
N GLU A 107 16.11 8.95 8.51
CA GLU A 107 17.10 9.19 7.47
C GLU A 107 16.46 9.74 6.21
N TYR A 108 15.32 9.20 5.87
CA TYR A 108 14.60 9.63 4.67
C TYR A 108 14.22 11.11 4.79
N ARG A 109 13.69 11.51 5.94
CA ARG A 109 13.31 12.90 6.18
C ARG A 109 14.53 13.81 6.10
N ALA A 110 15.62 13.42 6.72
CA ALA A 110 16.83 14.22 6.72
C ALA A 110 17.37 14.41 5.30
N ASN A 111 17.37 13.36 4.52
CA ASN A 111 17.87 13.40 3.15
C ASN A 111 16.98 14.21 2.23
N SER A 112 15.67 14.18 2.46
CA SER A 112 14.75 14.88 1.59
C SER A 112 14.74 16.38 1.84
N MET A 113 15.42 16.84 2.86
CA MET A 113 15.54 18.27 3.13
C MET A 113 16.63 18.92 2.29
N TYR A 114 17.40 18.13 1.60
CA TYR A 114 18.44 18.63 0.70
C TYR A 114 18.07 18.36 -0.76
#